data_e8580a625e03e31fb56b64186149adc7
#
_entry.id   e8580a625e03e31fb56b64186149adc7
#
_cell.length_a   1.000
_cell.length_b   1.000
_cell.length_c   1.000
_cell.angle_alpha   90.00
_cell.angle_beta   90.00
_cell.angle_gamma   90.00
#
_symmetry.space_group_name_H-M   'P 1'
#
loop_
_entity.id
_entity.type
_entity.pdbx_description
1 polymer ?
#
loop_
_entity_poly.entity_id
_entity_poly.type
_entity_poly.pdbx_seq_one_letter_code
_entity_poly.pdbx_strand_id
1 'polypeptide(L)'
;MSVTLPEVDADRFAEAWKANQDVLRSLTENGDRPEIPREIDVSFRGSAGALQRLANAAEDFGFSVMEDDASEDEGPWLYLERLQTAEWDAIRNLTIVCLQIEDLFGVECDGWGCVAQTGLIH
;
A
#
# COMPACT_ATOMS: atom_id res chain seq x y z
N MET A 1 20.96 11.80 8.17
CA MET A 1 20.80 10.76 9.21
C MET A 1 19.79 9.74 8.71
N SER A 2 20.22 8.48 8.61
CA SER A 2 19.31 7.45 8.13
C SER A 2 18.37 7.01 9.26
N VAL A 3 17.08 6.95 8.94
CA VAL A 3 16.10 6.40 9.88
C VAL A 3 16.17 4.89 9.77
N THR A 4 16.36 4.21 10.90
CA THR A 4 16.30 2.77 10.92
C THR A 4 14.86 2.33 10.88
N LEU A 5 14.47 1.63 9.81
CA LEU A 5 13.12 1.10 9.71
C LEU A 5 12.99 -0.14 10.59
N PRO A 6 11.80 -0.37 11.19
CA PRO A 6 11.59 -1.53 12.04
C PRO A 6 11.68 -2.83 11.26
N GLU A 7 12.12 -3.89 11.92
CA GLU A 7 12.08 -5.22 11.34
C GLU A 7 10.62 -5.68 11.30
N VAL A 8 10.26 -6.29 10.18
CA VAL A 8 8.92 -6.83 9.99
C VAL A 8 8.85 -8.22 10.63
N ASP A 9 7.82 -8.46 11.45
CA ASP A 9 7.56 -9.77 12.02
C ASP A 9 7.32 -10.77 10.89
N ALA A 10 8.06 -11.88 10.92
CA ALA A 10 8.00 -12.90 9.88
C ALA A 10 6.61 -13.51 9.72
N ASP A 11 5.89 -13.72 10.82
CA ASP A 11 4.54 -14.30 10.77
C ASP A 11 3.54 -13.32 10.17
N ARG A 12 3.64 -12.04 10.52
CA ARG A 12 2.79 -11.00 9.94
C ARG A 12 3.08 -10.82 8.45
N PHE A 13 4.36 -10.83 8.10
CA PHE A 13 4.74 -10.76 6.69
C PHE A 13 4.17 -11.94 5.90
N ALA A 14 4.28 -13.15 6.43
CA ALA A 14 3.79 -14.34 5.76
C ALA A 14 2.28 -14.27 5.49
N GLU A 15 1.50 -13.79 6.48
CA GLU A 15 0.06 -13.62 6.31
C GLU A 15 -0.28 -12.56 5.27
N ALA A 16 0.37 -11.39 5.37
CA ALA A 16 0.13 -10.29 4.44
C ALA A 16 0.56 -10.68 3.02
N TRP A 17 1.69 -11.36 2.89
CA TRP A 17 2.21 -11.79 1.60
C TRP A 17 1.29 -12.83 0.95
N LYS A 18 0.77 -13.76 1.73
CA LYS A 18 -0.18 -14.75 1.23
C LYS A 18 -1.43 -14.08 0.65
N ALA A 19 -1.98 -13.10 1.36
CA ALA A 19 -3.14 -12.35 0.88
C ALA A 19 -2.81 -11.60 -0.40
N ASN A 20 -1.63 -10.99 -0.47
CA ASN A 20 -1.21 -10.24 -1.66
C ASN A 20 -0.92 -11.16 -2.85
N GLN A 21 -0.40 -12.36 -2.60
CA GLN A 21 -0.23 -13.37 -3.65
C GLN A 21 -1.57 -13.77 -4.28
N ASP A 22 -2.61 -13.88 -3.46
CA ASP A 22 -3.95 -14.20 -3.96
C ASP A 22 -4.48 -13.08 -4.86
N VAL A 23 -4.24 -11.82 -4.49
CA VAL A 23 -4.61 -10.68 -5.33
C VAL A 23 -3.82 -10.69 -6.65
N LEU A 24 -2.52 -10.94 -6.59
CA LEU A 24 -1.68 -10.99 -7.80
C LEU A 24 -2.13 -12.12 -8.73
N ARG A 25 -2.49 -13.26 -8.16
CA ARG A 25 -2.99 -14.40 -8.94
C ARG A 25 -4.30 -14.05 -9.62
N SER A 26 -5.20 -13.38 -8.91
CA SER A 26 -6.48 -12.92 -9.45
C SER A 26 -6.28 -11.93 -10.58
N LEU A 27 -5.36 -10.99 -10.43
CA LEU A 27 -5.03 -10.03 -11.49
C LEU A 27 -4.54 -10.75 -12.74
N THR A 28 -3.63 -11.71 -12.58
CA THR A 28 -3.10 -12.50 -13.70
C THR A 28 -4.22 -13.26 -14.41
N GLU A 29 -5.13 -13.86 -13.67
CA GLU A 29 -6.28 -14.58 -14.23
C GLU A 29 -7.20 -13.65 -15.03
N ASN A 30 -7.23 -12.38 -14.69
CA ASN A 30 -8.02 -11.36 -15.40
C ASN A 30 -7.24 -10.69 -16.53
N GLY A 31 -6.07 -11.21 -16.89
CA GLY A 31 -5.29 -10.70 -18.01
C GLY A 31 -4.34 -9.56 -17.69
N ASP A 32 -4.08 -9.33 -16.40
CA ASP A 32 -3.15 -8.28 -16.01
C ASP A 32 -1.74 -8.55 -16.50
N ARG A 33 -1.06 -7.47 -16.89
CA ARG A 33 0.36 -7.50 -17.25
C ARG A 33 1.14 -6.80 -16.13
N PRO A 34 1.75 -7.57 -15.23
CA PRO A 34 2.36 -7.00 -14.01
C PRO A 34 3.50 -6.01 -14.29
N GLU A 35 4.18 -6.13 -15.43
CA GLU A 35 5.29 -5.26 -15.80
C GLU A 35 4.86 -3.84 -16.18
N ILE A 36 3.55 -3.60 -16.37
CA ILE A 36 3.06 -2.27 -16.72
C ILE A 36 2.91 -1.43 -15.45
N PRO A 37 3.59 -0.27 -15.36
CA PRO A 37 3.42 0.62 -14.20
C PRO A 37 1.99 1.12 -14.08
N ARG A 38 1.53 1.27 -12.86
CA ARG A 38 0.19 1.74 -12.55
C ARG A 38 0.19 2.46 -11.21
N GLU A 39 -0.87 3.22 -10.96
CA GLU A 39 -1.06 3.81 -9.64
C GLU A 39 -1.61 2.74 -8.71
N ILE A 40 -0.95 2.58 -7.58
CA ILE A 40 -1.39 1.65 -6.54
C ILE A 40 -1.83 2.46 -5.33
N ASP A 41 -3.04 2.22 -4.87
CA ASP A 41 -3.62 2.86 -3.69
C ASP A 41 -3.41 1.98 -2.48
N VAL A 42 -3.07 2.59 -1.35
CA VAL A 42 -3.00 1.89 -0.07
C VAL A 42 -3.79 2.69 0.94
N SER A 43 -4.63 2.03 1.71
CA SER A 43 -5.43 2.71 2.73
C SER A 43 -4.95 2.34 4.13
N PHE A 44 -4.91 3.35 4.99
CA PHE A 44 -4.52 3.20 6.39
C PHE A 44 -5.59 3.80 7.27
N ARG A 45 -5.78 3.21 8.44
CA ARG A 45 -6.65 3.79 9.45
C ARG A 45 -5.95 3.80 10.80
N GLY A 46 -6.40 4.71 11.65
CA GLY A 46 -5.81 4.92 12.96
C GLY A 46 -6.34 6.22 13.55
N SER A 47 -5.67 6.72 14.58
CA SER A 47 -6.04 8.01 15.14
C SER A 47 -5.74 9.14 14.15
N ALA A 48 -6.48 10.24 14.26
CA ALA A 48 -6.25 11.40 13.40
C ALA A 48 -4.81 11.91 13.50
N GLY A 49 -4.25 11.92 14.71
CA GLY A 49 -2.85 12.33 14.91
C GLY A 49 -1.84 11.41 14.25
N ALA A 50 -2.06 10.10 14.35
CA ALA A 50 -1.18 9.12 13.71
C ALA A 50 -1.23 9.24 12.19
N LEU A 51 -2.43 9.37 11.63
CA LEU A 51 -2.60 9.54 10.19
C LEU A 51 -1.99 10.84 9.68
N GLN A 52 -2.08 11.91 10.47
CA GLN A 52 -1.45 13.18 10.11
C GLN A 52 0.08 13.05 10.05
N ARG A 53 0.68 12.36 11.02
CA ARG A 53 2.12 12.11 11.00
C ARG A 53 2.52 11.28 9.79
N LEU A 54 1.73 10.28 9.44
CA LEU A 54 1.98 9.46 8.25
C LEU A 54 1.85 10.31 6.98
N ALA A 55 0.82 11.15 6.88
CA ALA A 55 0.64 12.02 5.73
C ALA A 55 1.84 12.94 5.53
N ASN A 56 2.39 13.49 6.62
CA ASN A 56 3.56 14.36 6.56
C ASN A 56 4.82 13.61 6.12
N ALA A 57 4.90 12.31 6.35
CA ALA A 57 6.06 11.49 6.01
C ALA A 57 5.86 10.66 4.74
N ALA A 58 4.71 10.75 4.09
CA ALA A 58 4.35 9.87 2.96
C ALA A 58 5.39 9.89 1.84
N GLU A 59 5.92 11.05 1.49
CA GLU A 59 6.91 11.18 0.43
C GLU A 59 8.19 10.41 0.73
N ASP A 60 8.57 10.30 2.01
CA ASP A 60 9.75 9.56 2.43
C ASP A 60 9.64 8.07 2.12
N PHE A 61 8.42 7.57 1.97
CA PHE A 61 8.14 6.18 1.62
C PHE A 61 7.74 6.01 0.16
N GLY A 62 7.86 7.07 -0.63
CA GLY A 62 7.53 7.03 -2.04
C GLY A 62 6.05 7.15 -2.36
N PHE A 63 5.26 7.64 -1.41
CA PHE A 63 3.81 7.81 -1.59
C PHE A 63 3.42 9.27 -1.74
N SER A 64 2.31 9.50 -2.46
CA SER A 64 1.60 10.77 -2.47
C SER A 64 0.30 10.61 -1.70
N VAL A 65 -0.12 11.65 -1.02
CA VAL A 65 -1.43 11.64 -0.34
C VAL A 65 -2.50 11.89 -1.39
N MET A 66 -3.50 11.00 -1.44
CA MET A 66 -4.65 11.19 -2.30
C MET A 66 -5.58 12.23 -1.68
N GLU A 67 -6.30 12.99 -2.53
CA GLU A 67 -7.33 13.87 -2.03
C GLU A 67 -8.36 13.07 -1.26
N ASP A 68 -8.63 13.56 -0.08
CA ASP A 68 -9.47 12.86 0.85
C ASP A 68 -10.93 13.27 0.72
N ASP A 69 -11.71 12.38 0.12
CA ASP A 69 -13.16 12.45 0.18
C ASP A 69 -13.68 11.62 1.36
N ALA A 70 -12.84 11.45 2.41
CA ALA A 70 -13.23 10.64 3.56
C ALA A 70 -14.55 11.13 4.10
N SER A 71 -15.55 10.31 3.98
CA SER A 71 -16.81 10.60 4.62
C SER A 71 -16.56 10.60 6.12
N GLU A 72 -17.00 11.63 6.79
CA GLU A 72 -16.86 11.76 8.24
C GLU A 72 -17.49 10.57 8.97
N ASP A 73 -18.38 9.85 8.30
CA ASP A 73 -19.14 8.75 8.87
C ASP A 73 -18.33 7.47 9.08
N GLU A 74 -17.21 7.32 8.36
CA GLU A 74 -16.41 6.09 8.41
C GLU A 74 -15.21 6.18 9.33
N GLY A 75 -15.02 7.31 9.97
CA GLY A 75 -13.87 7.54 10.82
C GLY A 75 -12.62 7.97 10.03
N PRO A 76 -11.50 8.20 10.70
CA PRO A 76 -10.32 8.71 10.02
C PRO A 76 -9.63 7.63 9.19
N TRP A 77 -9.46 7.94 7.92
CA TRP A 77 -8.75 7.13 6.96
C TRP A 77 -7.72 8.00 6.25
N LEU A 78 -6.65 7.37 5.77
CA LEU A 78 -5.68 8.02 4.90
C LEU A 78 -5.46 7.15 3.69
N TYR A 79 -5.59 7.73 2.51
CA TYR A 79 -5.34 7.05 1.23
C TYR A 79 -4.05 7.58 0.64
N LEU A 80 -3.12 6.68 0.38
CA LEU A 80 -1.85 6.99 -0.26
C LEU A 80 -1.76 6.27 -1.60
N GLU A 81 -1.03 6.84 -2.54
CA GLU A 81 -0.82 6.20 -3.83
C GLU A 81 0.63 6.33 -4.26
N ARG A 82 1.08 5.41 -5.08
CA ARG A 82 2.36 5.54 -5.78
C ARG A 82 2.32 4.80 -7.10
N LEU A 83 3.14 5.28 -8.03
CA LEU A 83 3.28 4.65 -9.34
C LEU A 83 4.35 3.56 -9.23
N GLN A 84 3.97 2.32 -9.54
CA GLN A 84 4.90 1.19 -9.56
C GLN A 84 4.30 0.04 -10.38
N THR A 85 5.11 -0.97 -10.65
CA THR A 85 4.61 -2.19 -11.29
C THR A 85 3.92 -3.07 -10.24
N ALA A 86 3.17 -4.07 -10.73
CA ALA A 86 2.59 -5.10 -9.88
C ALA A 86 3.37 -6.42 -9.96
N GLU A 87 4.65 -6.35 -10.31
CA GLU A 87 5.52 -7.52 -10.30
C GLU A 87 5.70 -8.03 -8.88
N TRP A 88 5.97 -9.32 -8.75
CA TRP A 88 6.07 -9.97 -7.44
C TRP A 88 7.02 -9.25 -6.48
N ASP A 89 8.22 -8.90 -6.97
CA ASP A 89 9.22 -8.22 -6.14
C ASP A 89 8.75 -6.83 -5.71
N ALA A 90 8.08 -6.11 -6.60
CA ALA A 90 7.58 -4.77 -6.30
C ALA A 90 6.46 -4.81 -5.25
N ILE A 91 5.55 -5.77 -5.36
CA ILE A 91 4.46 -5.92 -4.38
C ILE A 91 4.99 -6.49 -3.06
N ARG A 92 6.00 -7.35 -3.11
CA ARG A 92 6.65 -7.82 -1.90
C ARG A 92 7.26 -6.65 -1.11
N ASN A 93 7.95 -5.75 -1.81
CA ASN A 93 8.50 -4.55 -1.17
C ASN A 93 7.40 -3.64 -0.62
N LEU A 94 6.31 -3.48 -1.36
CA LEU A 94 5.15 -2.71 -0.89
C LEU A 94 4.60 -3.31 0.41
N THR A 95 4.47 -4.63 0.47
CA THR A 95 4.01 -5.33 1.67
C THR A 95 4.89 -5.02 2.88
N ILE A 96 6.21 -5.09 2.68
CA ILE A 96 7.17 -4.80 3.75
C ILE A 96 7.03 -3.35 4.23
N VAL A 97 6.97 -2.41 3.30
CA VAL A 97 6.84 -0.99 3.62
C VAL A 97 5.55 -0.71 4.40
N CYS A 98 4.44 -1.31 3.99
CA CYS A 98 3.16 -1.13 4.69
C CYS A 98 3.24 -1.63 6.14
N LEU A 99 3.88 -2.77 6.36
CA LEU A 99 4.05 -3.29 7.73
C LEU A 99 4.98 -2.43 8.57
N GLN A 100 6.03 -1.88 7.96
CA GLN A 100 6.92 -0.94 8.65
C GLN A 100 6.18 0.34 9.04
N ILE A 101 5.33 0.84 8.17
CA ILE A 101 4.49 2.00 8.44
C ILE A 101 3.56 1.74 9.62
N GLU A 102 2.95 0.57 9.68
CA GLU A 102 2.10 0.20 10.82
C GLU A 102 2.83 0.33 12.14
N ASP A 103 4.06 -0.19 12.19
CA ASP A 103 4.87 -0.16 13.41
C ASP A 103 5.37 1.25 13.75
N LEU A 104 5.76 2.02 12.74
CA LEU A 104 6.30 3.37 12.94
C LEU A 104 5.27 4.38 13.40
N PHE A 105 4.05 4.30 12.88
CA PHE A 105 3.02 5.31 13.12
C PHE A 105 1.87 4.84 13.98
N GLY A 106 1.81 3.55 14.29
CA GLY A 106 0.71 3.01 15.06
C GLY A 106 -0.61 3.02 14.30
N VAL A 107 -0.55 2.78 13.00
CA VAL A 107 -1.72 2.73 12.12
C VAL A 107 -1.91 1.31 11.61
N GLU A 108 -3.05 1.06 10.99
CA GLU A 108 -3.39 -0.24 10.43
C GLU A 108 -3.56 -0.11 8.93
N CYS A 109 -2.83 -0.93 8.17
CA CYS A 109 -3.00 -1.01 6.73
C CYS A 109 -4.21 -1.86 6.41
N ASP A 110 -5.17 -1.29 5.69
CA ASP A 110 -6.41 -1.98 5.36
C ASP A 110 -6.34 -2.68 4.01
N GLY A 111 -5.22 -2.56 3.31
CA GLY A 111 -5.01 -3.21 2.02
C GLY A 111 -4.56 -2.25 0.94
N TRP A 112 -4.38 -2.79 -0.24
CA TRP A 112 -3.98 -2.03 -1.41
C TRP A 112 -4.85 -2.44 -2.60
N GLY A 113 -4.91 -1.56 -3.59
CA GLY A 113 -5.65 -1.83 -4.80
C GLY A 113 -5.03 -1.17 -6.01
N CYS A 114 -5.40 -1.64 -7.17
CA CYS A 114 -5.00 -1.05 -8.43
C CYS A 114 -5.98 -1.46 -9.53
N VAL A 115 -5.89 -0.77 -10.66
CA VAL A 115 -6.63 -1.16 -11.85
C VAL A 115 -5.78 -2.14 -12.64
N ALA A 116 -6.36 -3.24 -13.09
CA ALA A 116 -5.65 -4.22 -13.90
C ALA A 116 -5.20 -3.57 -15.22
N GLN A 117 -3.96 -3.87 -15.61
CA GLN A 117 -3.38 -3.37 -16.85
C GLN A 117 -3.29 -4.51 -17.85
N THR A 118 -4.19 -4.54 -18.80
CA THR A 118 -4.27 -5.63 -19.78
C THR A 118 -3.41 -5.39 -21.02
N GLY A 119 -2.84 -4.20 -21.14
CA GLY A 119 -2.09 -3.83 -22.34
C GLY A 119 -2.97 -3.41 -23.50
N LEU A 120 -4.28 -3.36 -23.31
CA LEU A 120 -5.21 -2.88 -24.34
C LEU A 120 -5.26 -1.36 -24.32
N ILE A 121 -5.20 -0.78 -25.49
CA ILE A 121 -5.33 0.67 -25.66
C ILE A 121 -6.80 0.99 -25.92
N HIS A 122 -7.32 1.87 -25.13
CA HIS A 122 -8.69 2.34 -25.28
C HIS A 122 -8.73 3.73 -25.86
#